data_8f1c1449f0903c3c38353ebb80c25386
#
_entry.id   8f1c1449f0903c3c38353ebb80c25386
#
_cell.length_a   1.000
_cell.length_b   1.000
_cell.length_c   1.000
_cell.angle_alpha   90.00
_cell.angle_beta   90.00
_cell.angle_gamma   90.00
#
_symmetry.space_group_name_H-M   'P 1'
#
loop_
_entity.id
_entity.type
_entity.pdbx_description
1 polymer ?
#
loop_
_entity_poly.entity_id
_entity_poly.type
_entity_poly.pdbx_seq_one_letter_code
_entity_poly.pdbx_strand_id
1 'polypeptide(L)'
;NQAEANACLKEVRQRAKLPFKEATLDAIKIEKRLELFCEYTRYQDIIRWKDAENLLKHQGEKTPLLVNENDKVEVVYMQYNKDPERYGFKPRHYLLPIPATEIRQNPSMVQNEGW
;
A
#
# COMPACT_ATOMS: atom_id res chain seq x y z
N ASN A 1 13.35 13.95 -15.36
CA ASN A 1 13.45 13.89 -16.82
C ASN A 1 12.68 12.68 -17.35
N GLN A 2 11.69 12.92 -18.23
CA GLN A 2 10.80 11.88 -18.79
C GLN A 2 11.57 10.83 -19.63
N ALA A 3 12.55 11.28 -20.39
CA ALA A 3 13.36 10.39 -21.23
C ALA A 3 14.16 9.38 -20.40
N GLU A 4 14.73 9.82 -19.31
CA GLU A 4 15.48 9.00 -18.36
C GLU A 4 14.55 7.99 -17.64
N ALA A 5 13.37 8.45 -17.20
CA ALA A 5 12.38 7.58 -16.59
C ALA A 5 11.91 6.47 -17.57
N ASN A 6 11.68 6.83 -18.84
CA ASN A 6 11.33 5.87 -19.88
C ASN A 6 12.47 4.87 -20.14
N ALA A 7 13.73 5.31 -20.12
CA ALA A 7 14.88 4.43 -20.30
C ALA A 7 15.00 3.41 -19.16
N CYS A 8 14.90 3.85 -17.92
CA CYS A 8 14.93 2.96 -16.75
C CYS A 8 13.77 1.96 -16.75
N LEU A 9 12.53 2.42 -17.01
CA LEU A 9 11.38 1.52 -17.05
C LEU A 9 11.49 0.50 -18.20
N LYS A 10 12.03 0.94 -19.35
CA LYS A 10 12.27 0.06 -20.49
C LYS A 10 13.25 -1.07 -20.15
N GLU A 11 14.33 -0.76 -19.44
CA GLU A 11 15.33 -1.76 -19.04
C GLU A 11 14.72 -2.84 -18.14
N VAL A 12 13.98 -2.44 -17.11
CA VAL A 12 13.26 -3.36 -16.19
C VAL A 12 12.31 -4.27 -16.99
N ARG A 13 11.48 -3.70 -17.85
CA ARG A 13 10.48 -4.44 -18.62
C ARG A 13 11.10 -5.36 -19.68
N GLN A 14 12.20 -4.96 -20.32
CA GLN A 14 12.93 -5.79 -21.27
C GLN A 14 13.52 -7.04 -20.61
N ARG A 15 14.05 -6.92 -19.40
CA ARG A 15 14.51 -8.08 -18.60
C ARG A 15 13.40 -9.11 -18.42
N ALA A 16 12.16 -8.64 -18.17
CA ALA A 16 10.97 -9.48 -18.00
C ALA A 16 10.31 -9.88 -19.34
N LYS A 17 10.91 -9.55 -20.49
CA LYS A 17 10.35 -9.76 -21.85
C LYS A 17 8.96 -9.13 -22.05
N LEU A 18 8.70 -8.01 -21.37
CA LEU A 18 7.45 -7.26 -21.47
C LEU A 18 7.56 -6.13 -22.52
N PRO A 19 6.45 -5.74 -23.16
CA PRO A 19 6.46 -4.65 -24.14
C PRO A 19 6.78 -3.31 -23.47
N PHE A 20 7.24 -2.35 -24.28
CA PHE A 20 7.47 -0.97 -23.82
C PHE A 20 6.18 -0.38 -23.23
N LYS A 21 6.35 0.41 -22.18
CA LYS A 21 5.29 1.22 -21.55
C LYS A 21 5.88 2.58 -21.19
N GLU A 22 5.13 3.64 -21.44
CA GLU A 22 5.53 4.98 -21.04
C GLU A 22 5.60 5.10 -19.49
N ALA A 23 6.65 5.75 -19.01
CA ALA A 23 6.89 5.94 -17.58
C ALA A 23 6.03 7.08 -17.01
N THR A 24 4.74 6.84 -16.87
CA THR A 24 3.87 7.66 -16.05
C THR A 24 4.06 7.32 -14.57
N LEU A 25 3.67 8.21 -13.66
CA LEU A 25 3.76 7.95 -12.22
C LEU A 25 3.04 6.66 -11.84
N ASP A 26 1.84 6.43 -12.38
CA ASP A 26 1.05 5.22 -12.11
C ASP A 26 1.73 3.96 -12.69
N ALA A 27 2.31 4.07 -13.90
CA ALA A 27 3.05 2.96 -14.48
C ALA A 27 4.26 2.57 -13.61
N ILE A 28 5.00 3.56 -13.11
CA ILE A 28 6.14 3.35 -12.20
C ILE A 28 5.69 2.73 -10.88
N LYS A 29 4.60 3.21 -10.28
CA LYS A 29 4.03 2.66 -9.05
C LYS A 29 3.63 1.20 -9.20
N ILE A 30 3.01 0.85 -10.32
CA ILE A 30 2.61 -0.54 -10.63
C ILE A 30 3.84 -1.42 -10.84
N GLU A 31 4.79 -0.97 -11.67
CA GLU A 31 6.00 -1.75 -11.96
C GLU A 31 6.80 -2.00 -10.68
N LYS A 32 7.01 -0.97 -9.85
CA LYS A 32 7.68 -1.12 -8.57
C LYS A 32 6.98 -2.12 -7.64
N ARG A 33 5.65 -2.13 -7.63
CA ARG A 33 4.87 -3.10 -6.85
C ARG A 33 5.11 -4.53 -7.30
N LEU A 34 5.22 -4.75 -8.62
CA LEU A 34 5.41 -6.08 -9.18
C LEU A 34 6.85 -6.58 -9.01
N GLU A 35 7.83 -5.71 -9.28
CA GLU A 35 9.25 -6.04 -9.19
C GLU A 35 9.70 -6.32 -7.74
N LEU A 36 9.23 -5.52 -6.79
CA LEU A 36 9.60 -5.64 -5.38
C LEU A 36 8.54 -6.39 -4.55
N PHE A 37 7.81 -7.30 -5.19
CA PHE A 37 6.84 -8.15 -4.50
C PHE A 37 7.55 -9.00 -3.43
N CYS A 38 7.00 -9.01 -2.22
CA CYS A 38 7.58 -9.68 -1.03
C CYS A 38 8.90 -9.10 -0.48
N GLU A 39 9.35 -7.93 -0.93
CA GLU A 39 10.55 -7.26 -0.41
C GLU A 39 10.27 -6.26 0.72
N TYR A 40 9.07 -6.27 1.27
CA TYR A 40 8.63 -5.41 2.39
C TYR A 40 8.69 -3.89 2.14
N THR A 41 8.89 -3.44 0.91
CA THR A 41 9.01 -2.01 0.56
C THR A 41 7.65 -1.34 0.32
N ARG A 42 6.60 -2.12 0.07
CA ARG A 42 5.29 -1.64 -0.39
C ARG A 42 4.63 -0.67 0.58
N TYR A 43 4.67 -0.95 1.88
CA TYR A 43 4.05 -0.09 2.88
C TYR A 43 4.70 1.30 2.90
N GLN A 44 6.04 1.36 2.92
CA GLN A 44 6.79 2.63 2.92
C GLN A 44 6.50 3.46 1.66
N ASP A 45 6.37 2.80 0.50
CA ASP A 45 6.02 3.47 -0.75
C ASP A 45 4.61 4.09 -0.69
N ILE A 46 3.62 3.35 -0.21
CA ILE A 46 2.23 3.81 -0.05
C ILE A 46 2.18 5.02 0.90
N ILE A 47 2.90 4.98 2.02
CA ILE A 47 2.99 6.08 2.98
C ILE A 47 3.65 7.30 2.33
N ARG A 48 4.81 7.11 1.69
CA ARG A 48 5.56 8.18 1.03
C ARG A 48 4.78 8.87 -0.09
N TRP A 49 4.01 8.11 -0.86
CA TRP A 49 3.19 8.64 -1.95
C TRP A 49 1.86 9.24 -1.49
N LYS A 50 1.52 9.14 -0.21
CA LYS A 50 0.24 9.56 0.35
C LYS A 50 -0.98 8.83 -0.26
N ASP A 51 -0.78 7.60 -0.70
CA ASP A 51 -1.81 6.75 -1.31
C ASP A 51 -2.52 5.85 -0.28
N ALA A 52 -2.10 5.86 0.98
CA ALA A 52 -2.53 4.89 1.99
C ALA A 52 -4.03 4.98 2.29
N GLU A 53 -4.60 6.18 2.35
CA GLU A 53 -6.03 6.36 2.60
C GLU A 53 -6.91 5.68 1.55
N ASN A 54 -6.48 5.69 0.29
CA ASN A 54 -7.22 5.06 -0.79
C ASN A 54 -6.96 3.55 -0.88
N LEU A 55 -5.70 3.13 -0.72
CA LEU A 55 -5.29 1.74 -0.93
C LEU A 55 -5.54 0.85 0.29
N LEU A 56 -5.56 1.44 1.49
CA LEU A 56 -5.74 0.73 2.77
C LEU A 56 -7.07 1.06 3.44
N LYS A 57 -7.98 1.71 2.74
CA LYS A 57 -9.29 2.13 3.26
C LYS A 57 -10.12 0.94 3.76
N HIS A 58 -10.04 -0.18 3.06
CA HIS A 58 -10.87 -1.36 3.28
C HIS A 58 -10.06 -2.59 3.73
N GLN A 59 -9.01 -2.37 4.52
CA GLN A 59 -8.23 -3.49 5.05
C GLN A 59 -9.09 -4.42 5.90
N GLY A 60 -9.11 -5.70 5.54
CA GLY A 60 -9.88 -6.73 6.25
C GLY A 60 -11.38 -6.74 5.96
N GLU A 61 -11.85 -5.95 5.00
CA GLU A 61 -13.27 -5.88 4.67
C GLU A 61 -13.76 -7.14 3.95
N LYS A 62 -12.91 -7.71 3.09
CA LYS A 62 -13.24 -8.92 2.31
C LYS A 62 -12.06 -9.88 2.29
N THR A 63 -12.30 -11.09 2.74
CA THR A 63 -11.33 -12.18 2.66
C THR A 63 -11.75 -13.15 1.55
N PRO A 64 -10.88 -13.43 0.55
CA PRO A 64 -11.19 -14.45 -0.44
C PRO A 64 -11.13 -15.84 0.20
N LEU A 65 -12.17 -16.61 -0.01
CA LEU A 65 -12.21 -18.04 0.33
C LEU A 65 -12.32 -18.83 -0.96
N LEU A 66 -11.54 -19.89 -1.04
CA LEU A 66 -11.70 -20.90 -2.06
C LEU A 66 -12.76 -21.90 -1.58
N VAL A 67 -13.89 -21.93 -2.27
CA VAL A 67 -14.96 -22.91 -2.01
C VAL A 67 -14.92 -23.94 -3.12
N ASN A 68 -14.85 -25.22 -2.74
CA ASN A 68 -14.94 -26.32 -3.70
C ASN A 68 -16.31 -26.98 -3.53
N GLU A 69 -17.20 -26.67 -4.48
CA GLU A 69 -18.51 -27.33 -4.58
C GLU A 69 -18.64 -28.01 -5.94
N ASN A 70 -19.02 -29.28 -5.93
CA ASN A 70 -19.23 -30.07 -7.14
C ASN A 70 -18.03 -30.07 -8.11
N ASP A 71 -16.81 -30.22 -7.59
CA ASP A 71 -15.54 -30.19 -8.33
C ASP A 71 -15.26 -28.87 -9.06
N LYS A 72 -15.96 -27.80 -8.70
CA LYS A 72 -15.66 -26.44 -9.16
C LYS A 72 -15.09 -25.62 -8.02
N VAL A 73 -13.94 -25.00 -8.29
CA VAL A 73 -13.32 -24.07 -7.35
C VAL A 73 -13.81 -22.66 -7.65
N GLU A 74 -14.51 -22.07 -6.70
CA GLU A 74 -14.97 -20.68 -6.79
C GLU A 74 -14.31 -19.82 -5.72
N VAL A 75 -14.02 -18.56 -6.07
CA VAL A 75 -13.54 -17.57 -5.11
C VAL A 75 -14.72 -16.80 -4.57
N VAL A 76 -15.07 -17.06 -3.33
CA VAL A 76 -16.13 -16.33 -2.63
C VAL A 76 -15.49 -15.30 -1.70
N TYR A 77 -15.91 -14.03 -1.80
CA TYR A 77 -15.44 -12.99 -0.90
C TYR A 77 -16.34 -12.90 0.34
N MET A 78 -15.82 -13.34 1.48
CA MET A 78 -16.49 -13.15 2.76
C MET A 78 -16.14 -11.79 3.36
N GLN A 79 -17.16 -11.07 3.82
CA GLN A 79 -16.96 -9.84 4.56
C GLN A 79 -16.57 -10.19 6.01
N TYR A 80 -15.32 -9.97 6.35
CA TYR A 80 -14.80 -10.25 7.68
C TYR A 80 -15.02 -9.09 8.65
N ASN A 81 -15.03 -7.88 8.15
CA ASN A 81 -15.08 -6.67 9.00
C ASN A 81 -16.19 -5.73 8.57
N LYS A 82 -17.11 -5.44 9.48
CA LYS A 82 -18.27 -4.58 9.22
C LYS A 82 -18.02 -3.10 9.54
N ASP A 83 -16.87 -2.78 10.14
CA ASP A 83 -16.57 -1.42 10.59
C ASP A 83 -15.27 -0.90 9.94
N PRO A 84 -15.35 -0.35 8.70
CA PRO A 84 -14.20 0.21 8.01
C PRO A 84 -13.62 1.43 8.74
N GLU A 85 -14.42 2.15 9.55
CA GLU A 85 -13.93 3.28 10.33
C GLU A 85 -12.98 2.87 11.45
N ARG A 86 -13.17 1.69 11.99
CA ARG A 86 -12.31 1.18 13.07
C ARG A 86 -10.96 0.68 12.57
N TYR A 87 -10.90 0.08 11.39
CA TYR A 87 -9.73 -0.64 10.90
C TYR A 87 -9.11 -0.01 9.64
N GLY A 88 -9.77 0.96 9.01
CA GLY A 88 -9.26 1.67 7.84
C GLY A 88 -8.08 2.58 8.19
N PHE A 89 -7.26 2.85 7.20
CA PHE A 89 -6.19 3.83 7.32
C PHE A 89 -6.78 5.24 7.43
N LYS A 90 -6.30 6.03 8.39
CA LYS A 90 -6.71 7.41 8.64
C LYS A 90 -5.54 8.37 8.43
N PRO A 91 -5.77 9.67 8.16
CA PRO A 91 -4.69 10.65 7.97
C PRO A 91 -3.65 10.63 9.08
N ARG A 92 -4.06 10.48 10.34
CA ARG A 92 -3.14 10.38 11.49
C ARG A 92 -2.12 9.25 11.37
N HIS A 93 -2.45 8.17 10.65
CA HIS A 93 -1.57 7.00 10.52
C HIS A 93 -0.36 7.22 9.61
N TYR A 94 -0.26 8.37 8.92
CA TYR A 94 0.97 8.75 8.20
C TYR A 94 2.13 9.07 9.14
N LEU A 95 1.82 9.49 10.37
CA LEU A 95 2.81 9.71 11.42
C LEU A 95 2.48 8.80 12.59
N LEU A 96 3.49 8.11 13.12
CA LEU A 96 3.31 7.33 14.34
C LEU A 96 3.12 8.25 15.55
N PRO A 97 2.37 7.81 16.57
CA PRO A 97 2.27 8.59 17.80
C PRO A 97 3.62 8.66 18.51
N ILE A 98 3.92 9.83 19.08
CA ILE A 98 5.06 9.97 19.97
C ILE A 98 4.74 9.22 21.26
N PRO A 99 5.64 8.35 21.74
CA PRO A 99 5.39 7.60 22.97
C PRO A 99 5.07 8.52 24.15
N ALA A 100 4.05 8.16 24.95
CA ALA A 100 3.62 8.98 26.08
C ALA A 100 4.74 9.19 27.13
N THR A 101 5.71 8.28 27.19
CA THR A 101 6.91 8.42 28.02
C THR A 101 7.75 9.61 27.61
N GLU A 102 7.96 9.80 26.31
CA GLU A 102 8.76 10.91 25.76
C GLU A 102 8.09 12.27 26.04
N ILE A 103 6.76 12.34 25.83
CA ILE A 103 6.00 13.56 26.12
C ILE A 103 6.07 13.92 27.61
N ARG A 104 6.02 12.91 28.50
CA ARG A 104 6.15 13.17 29.95
C ARG A 104 7.54 13.64 30.36
N GLN A 105 8.59 13.19 29.67
CA GLN A 105 9.95 13.62 29.95
C GLN A 105 10.28 14.99 29.34
N ASN A 106 9.63 15.36 28.25
CA ASN A 106 9.81 16.65 27.61
C ASN A 106 8.47 17.37 27.42
N PRO A 107 8.05 18.22 28.38
CA PRO A 107 6.78 18.95 28.30
C PRO A 107 6.63 19.91 27.10
N SER A 108 7.73 20.24 26.42
CA SER A 108 7.69 21.04 25.19
C SER A 108 7.33 20.23 23.95
N MET A 109 7.28 18.90 24.07
CA MET A 109 6.94 18.01 22.96
C MET A 109 5.43 17.92 22.80
N VAL A 110 4.96 18.21 21.58
CA VAL A 110 3.54 18.14 21.23
C VAL A 110 3.28 16.87 20.42
N GLN A 111 2.20 16.15 20.75
CA GLN A 111 1.79 14.95 20.04
C GLN A 111 1.47 15.24 18.58
N ASN A 112 1.69 14.28 17.70
CA ASN A 112 1.27 14.34 16.31
C ASN A 112 -0.26 14.47 16.23
N GLU A 113 -0.74 15.20 15.24
CA GLU A 113 -2.16 15.49 15.05
C GLU A 113 -2.99 14.20 14.96
N GLY A 114 -4.10 14.17 15.69
CA GLY A 114 -5.06 13.06 15.68
C GLY A 114 -4.73 11.89 16.61
N TRP A 115 -3.67 12.03 17.45
CA TRP A 115 -3.27 11.04 18.47
C TRP A 115 -3.51 11.54 19.89
#